data_d4e4156299946e46f3aad0df1a10afb1
#
_entry.id   d4e4156299946e46f3aad0df1a10afb1
#
_cell.length_a   1.000
_cell.length_b   1.000
_cell.length_c   1.000
_cell.angle_alpha   90.00
_cell.angle_beta   90.00
_cell.angle_gamma   90.00
#
_symmetry.space_group_name_H-M   'P 1'
#
loop_
_entity.id
_entity.type
_entity.pdbx_description
1 polymer ?
#
loop_
_entity_poly.entity_id
_entity_poly.type
_entity_poly.pdbx_seq_one_letter_code
_entity_poly.pdbx_strand_id
1 'polypeptide(L)'
;MNAVAGIAGLVRRETGMVLPATRDAAILAAADRAAPGLDPGAFVAAASDPGGRGLLDRLIDQVTVQETAFVRDSDQLGAIPWHRLLQAARAAGSGTIRVWSAGCASGEEAYTLALLAAEAFGQAPAPVGVLGTDISGAALAAAAAGRYQERAVRDLEPALRLRYLDRQADGSYLVADRLRSLVRFRRHNLVRDPAPPPGEVGFDLVACRNVLIYFDPPLVEQVIRSLERSLQPDGVLMLGAADALQRTAGRPAARAGPPAAGPPAAGSRAPERGLRRPLGREPSFSRDPSLSRERRLTAALAAADRGDRDGARAHVAALLADDALDADAHFIAGLVTLEAGAPARAAAALRRALCADPTFALAAFFLGRAYDALGDGPASRRAYEQTLRTLDPADDRYERILQQTDIGDIAAACRARLGGGAEDPHRPGPRGRPRQN
;
A
#
# COMPACT_ATOMS: atom_id res chain seq x y z
N MET A 1 -33.72 -4.44 -9.34
CA MET A 1 -32.31 -4.12 -8.99
C MET A 1 -31.61 -5.45 -8.67
N ASN A 2 -30.47 -5.74 -9.27
CA ASN A 2 -29.76 -7.00 -9.00
C ASN A 2 -29.36 -7.03 -7.51
N ALA A 3 -29.78 -8.05 -6.77
CA ALA A 3 -29.54 -8.18 -5.33
C ALA A 3 -28.04 -8.14 -4.98
N VAL A 4 -27.18 -8.73 -5.84
CA VAL A 4 -25.72 -8.67 -5.68
C VAL A 4 -25.22 -7.23 -5.74
N ALA A 5 -25.67 -6.45 -6.70
CA ALA A 5 -25.33 -5.03 -6.79
C ALA A 5 -25.83 -4.24 -5.57
N GLY A 6 -26.97 -4.63 -5.00
CA GLY A 6 -27.50 -4.08 -3.76
C GLY A 6 -26.57 -4.36 -2.56
N ILE A 7 -26.12 -5.61 -2.40
CA ILE A 7 -25.18 -6.04 -1.34
C ILE A 7 -23.82 -5.34 -1.51
N ALA A 8 -23.25 -5.34 -2.71
CA ALA A 8 -21.98 -4.64 -3.00
C ALA A 8 -22.10 -3.13 -2.72
N GLY A 9 -23.25 -2.54 -3.06
CA GLY A 9 -23.57 -1.13 -2.75
C GLY A 9 -23.64 -0.85 -1.26
N LEU A 10 -24.16 -1.75 -0.43
CA LEU A 10 -24.15 -1.63 1.03
C LEU A 10 -22.70 -1.59 1.56
N VAL A 11 -21.88 -2.55 1.14
CA VAL A 11 -20.48 -2.63 1.54
C VAL A 11 -19.73 -1.34 1.12
N ARG A 12 -19.85 -0.93 -0.15
CA ARG A 12 -19.19 0.27 -0.64
C ARG A 12 -19.59 1.54 0.14
N ARG A 13 -20.88 1.72 0.41
CA ARG A 13 -21.36 2.89 1.18
C ARG A 13 -20.82 2.90 2.61
N GLU A 14 -20.72 1.74 3.23
CA GLU A 14 -20.29 1.67 4.63
C GLU A 14 -18.76 1.71 4.78
N THR A 15 -18.05 1.00 3.92
CA THR A 15 -16.61 0.76 4.10
C THR A 15 -15.74 1.52 3.10
N GLY A 16 -16.32 2.02 2.00
CA GLY A 16 -15.57 2.54 0.88
C GLY A 16 -14.94 1.47 -0.03
N MET A 17 -15.07 0.18 0.32
CA MET A 17 -14.51 -0.92 -0.45
C MET A 17 -15.29 -1.16 -1.74
N VAL A 18 -14.57 -1.39 -2.82
CA VAL A 18 -15.12 -1.78 -4.12
C VAL A 18 -15.00 -3.30 -4.25
N LEU A 19 -16.15 -3.97 -4.31
CA LEU A 19 -16.20 -5.41 -4.58
C LEU A 19 -16.32 -5.63 -6.09
N PRO A 20 -15.35 -6.30 -6.76
CA PRO A 20 -15.40 -6.54 -8.19
C PRO A 20 -16.59 -7.42 -8.59
N ALA A 21 -17.23 -7.14 -9.72
CA ALA A 21 -18.35 -7.95 -10.25
C ALA A 21 -17.95 -9.42 -10.53
N THR A 22 -16.66 -9.68 -10.72
CA THR A 22 -16.14 -11.07 -10.84
C THR A 22 -16.32 -11.91 -9.57
N ARG A 23 -16.67 -11.28 -8.44
CA ARG A 23 -16.89 -11.93 -7.13
C ARG A 23 -18.38 -12.12 -6.78
N ASP A 24 -19.30 -12.02 -7.72
CA ASP A 24 -20.74 -12.10 -7.46
C ASP A 24 -21.15 -13.34 -6.64
N ALA A 25 -20.61 -14.52 -6.99
CA ALA A 25 -20.85 -15.74 -6.23
C ALA A 25 -20.30 -15.68 -4.80
N ALA A 26 -19.14 -15.07 -4.60
CA ALA A 26 -18.53 -14.89 -3.27
C ALA A 26 -19.32 -13.88 -2.43
N ILE A 27 -19.86 -12.82 -3.04
CA ILE A 27 -20.71 -11.83 -2.39
C ILE A 27 -22.00 -12.47 -1.89
N LEU A 28 -22.66 -13.30 -2.71
CA LEU A 28 -23.85 -14.05 -2.31
C LEU A 28 -23.55 -15.04 -1.18
N ALA A 29 -22.45 -15.78 -1.29
CA ALA A 29 -22.02 -16.69 -0.24
C ALA A 29 -21.69 -15.96 1.08
N ALA A 30 -21.12 -14.76 1.01
CA ALA A 30 -20.86 -13.93 2.18
C ALA A 30 -22.17 -13.46 2.84
N ALA A 31 -23.16 -13.05 2.04
CA ALA A 31 -24.48 -12.66 2.54
C ALA A 31 -25.21 -13.85 3.19
N ASP A 32 -25.14 -15.04 2.58
CA ASP A 32 -25.71 -16.25 3.17
C ASP A 32 -25.03 -16.64 4.48
N ARG A 33 -23.69 -16.56 4.56
CA ARG A 33 -22.98 -16.77 5.84
C ARG A 33 -23.34 -15.73 6.91
N ALA A 34 -23.61 -14.49 6.52
CA ALA A 34 -24.01 -13.43 7.43
C ALA A 34 -25.45 -13.62 7.95
N ALA A 35 -26.34 -14.20 7.14
CA ALA A 35 -27.71 -14.55 7.48
C ALA A 35 -28.18 -15.79 6.70
N PRO A 36 -27.92 -17.01 7.21
CA PRO A 36 -28.23 -18.24 6.51
C PRO A 36 -29.72 -18.35 6.11
N GLY A 37 -29.97 -18.65 4.85
CA GLY A 37 -31.31 -18.86 4.30
C GLY A 37 -32.11 -17.56 4.04
N LEU A 38 -31.56 -16.39 4.27
CA LEU A 38 -32.23 -15.13 3.93
C LEU A 38 -32.06 -14.83 2.44
N ASP A 39 -33.18 -14.57 1.75
CA ASP A 39 -33.11 -14.14 0.34
C ASP A 39 -32.24 -12.89 0.16
N PRO A 40 -31.40 -12.81 -0.88
CA PRO A 40 -30.49 -11.69 -1.08
C PRO A 40 -31.16 -10.32 -1.19
N GLY A 41 -32.39 -10.26 -1.74
CA GLY A 41 -33.17 -9.02 -1.81
C GLY A 41 -33.69 -8.61 -0.44
N ALA A 42 -34.19 -9.58 0.34
CA ALA A 42 -34.61 -9.39 1.73
C ALA A 42 -33.41 -9.00 2.62
N PHE A 43 -32.21 -9.56 2.34
CA PHE A 43 -30.98 -9.17 3.02
C PHE A 43 -30.68 -7.68 2.84
N VAL A 44 -30.72 -7.17 1.60
CA VAL A 44 -30.48 -5.75 1.30
C VAL A 44 -31.46 -4.87 2.04
N ALA A 45 -32.75 -5.23 2.04
CA ALA A 45 -33.78 -4.48 2.75
C ALA A 45 -33.49 -4.45 4.27
N ALA A 46 -33.30 -5.62 4.88
CA ALA A 46 -33.03 -5.74 6.31
C ALA A 46 -31.73 -5.04 6.76
N ALA A 47 -30.66 -5.15 5.97
CA ALA A 47 -29.39 -4.50 6.29
C ALA A 47 -29.39 -2.98 6.06
N SER A 48 -30.38 -2.46 5.30
CA SER A 48 -30.57 -1.02 5.07
C SER A 48 -31.38 -0.35 6.17
N ASP A 49 -32.12 -1.09 6.97
CA ASP A 49 -32.90 -0.56 8.08
C ASP A 49 -32.01 -0.11 9.24
N PRO A 50 -32.42 0.89 10.03
CA PRO A 50 -31.67 1.36 11.22
C PRO A 50 -31.33 0.23 12.20
N GLY A 51 -32.21 -0.79 12.34
CA GLY A 51 -31.98 -1.99 13.17
C GLY A 51 -31.09 -3.04 12.50
N GLY A 52 -30.76 -2.89 11.24
CA GLY A 52 -29.97 -3.87 10.45
C GLY A 52 -28.46 -3.81 10.67
N ARG A 53 -27.97 -2.94 11.55
CA ARG A 53 -26.52 -2.73 11.77
C ARG A 53 -25.77 -4.03 12.04
N GLY A 54 -26.29 -4.89 12.90
CA GLY A 54 -25.65 -6.17 13.21
C GLY A 54 -25.58 -7.12 12.01
N LEU A 55 -26.52 -7.04 11.07
CA LEU A 55 -26.50 -7.81 9.83
C LEU A 55 -25.40 -7.28 8.89
N LEU A 56 -25.31 -5.97 8.76
CA LEU A 56 -24.27 -5.31 7.97
C LEU A 56 -22.88 -5.59 8.54
N ASP A 57 -22.71 -5.55 9.85
CA ASP A 57 -21.45 -5.87 10.51
C ASP A 57 -21.00 -7.31 10.23
N ARG A 58 -21.92 -8.29 10.29
CA ARG A 58 -21.62 -9.68 9.89
C ARG A 58 -21.24 -9.80 8.42
N LEU A 59 -21.89 -9.05 7.54
CA LEU A 59 -21.52 -9.03 6.12
C LEU A 59 -20.10 -8.49 5.93
N ILE A 60 -19.76 -7.37 6.60
CA ILE A 60 -18.43 -6.78 6.56
C ILE A 60 -17.37 -7.79 7.02
N ASP A 61 -17.63 -8.52 8.12
CA ASP A 61 -16.73 -9.58 8.59
C ASP A 61 -16.49 -10.69 7.55
N GLN A 62 -17.46 -10.94 6.63
CA GLN A 62 -17.36 -11.97 5.60
C GLN A 62 -16.70 -11.49 4.31
N VAL A 63 -16.74 -10.20 4.00
CA VAL A 63 -16.22 -9.66 2.74
C VAL A 63 -14.86 -9.00 2.89
N THR A 64 -14.45 -8.64 4.13
CA THR A 64 -13.12 -8.09 4.38
C THR A 64 -12.04 -9.15 4.22
N VAL A 65 -10.95 -8.77 3.56
CA VAL A 65 -9.80 -9.65 3.37
C VAL A 65 -8.96 -9.61 4.64
N GLN A 66 -8.83 -10.78 5.29
CA GLN A 66 -8.11 -10.95 6.56
C GLN A 66 -6.69 -11.51 6.35
N GLU A 67 -6.10 -11.32 5.16
CA GLU A 67 -4.80 -11.89 4.84
C GLU A 67 -3.67 -11.00 5.34
N THR A 68 -3.01 -11.46 6.41
CA THR A 68 -1.91 -10.77 7.07
C THR A 68 -0.93 -11.78 7.67
N ALA A 69 0.31 -11.36 7.94
CA ALA A 69 1.34 -12.18 8.56
C ALA A 69 2.27 -11.30 9.41
N PHE A 70 2.97 -11.94 10.36
CA PHE A 70 4.03 -11.26 11.09
C PHE A 70 5.17 -10.86 10.14
N VAL A 71 5.74 -9.67 10.38
CA VAL A 71 6.92 -9.14 9.65
C VAL A 71 6.70 -9.01 8.15
N ARG A 72 5.45 -8.93 7.70
CA ARG A 72 5.14 -8.69 6.30
C ARG A 72 5.83 -7.42 5.82
N ASP A 73 6.50 -7.47 4.64
CA ASP A 73 7.30 -6.38 4.06
C ASP A 73 8.41 -5.90 5.03
N SER A 74 9.27 -6.82 5.46
CA SER A 74 10.32 -6.65 6.47
C SER A 74 11.20 -5.42 6.26
N ASP A 75 11.48 -5.06 4.98
CA ASP A 75 12.35 -3.95 4.63
C ASP A 75 11.76 -2.60 5.05
N GLN A 76 10.45 -2.40 4.85
CA GLN A 76 9.76 -1.20 5.32
C GLN A 76 9.77 -1.10 6.85
N LEU A 77 9.52 -2.23 7.51
CA LEU A 77 9.48 -2.34 8.96
C LEU A 77 10.85 -2.08 9.59
N GLY A 78 11.93 -2.57 8.95
CA GLY A 78 13.31 -2.34 9.38
C GLY A 78 13.77 -0.88 9.27
N ALA A 79 13.08 -0.08 8.46
CA ALA A 79 13.40 1.34 8.27
C ALA A 79 12.75 2.26 9.31
N ILE A 80 11.93 1.76 10.24
CA ILE A 80 11.26 2.58 11.25
C ILE A 80 12.30 3.22 12.19
N PRO A 81 12.36 4.57 12.28
CA PRO A 81 13.39 5.26 13.05
C PRO A 81 13.03 5.35 14.54
N TRP A 82 12.93 4.21 15.25
CA TRP A 82 12.43 4.11 16.62
C TRP A 82 13.08 5.09 17.60
N HIS A 83 14.40 5.26 17.56
CA HIS A 83 15.11 6.16 18.47
C HIS A 83 14.76 7.64 18.20
N ARG A 84 14.59 8.02 16.92
CA ARG A 84 14.15 9.37 16.54
C ARG A 84 12.73 9.64 17.01
N LEU A 85 11.82 8.66 16.82
CA LEU A 85 10.43 8.78 17.28
C LEU A 85 10.36 8.95 18.80
N LEU A 86 11.18 8.20 19.56
CA LEU A 86 11.22 8.36 21.02
C LEU A 86 11.78 9.74 21.44
N GLN A 87 12.77 10.26 20.73
CA GLN A 87 13.28 11.62 20.99
C GLN A 87 12.21 12.68 20.73
N ALA A 88 11.48 12.57 19.61
CA ALA A 88 10.37 13.47 19.27
C ALA A 88 9.24 13.37 20.32
N ALA A 89 8.83 12.16 20.71
CA ALA A 89 7.83 11.95 21.73
C ALA A 89 8.23 12.58 23.09
N ARG A 90 9.49 12.42 23.50
CA ARG A 90 10.04 13.06 24.72
C ARG A 90 10.05 14.58 24.62
N ALA A 91 10.42 15.15 23.49
CA ALA A 91 10.38 16.57 23.24
C ALA A 91 8.94 17.14 23.31
N ALA A 92 7.96 16.34 22.91
CA ALA A 92 6.53 16.63 23.03
C ALA A 92 5.94 16.35 24.45
N GLY A 93 6.78 15.99 25.43
CA GLY A 93 6.36 15.70 26.82
C GLY A 93 5.81 14.30 27.05
N SER A 94 5.92 13.38 26.09
CA SER A 94 5.59 11.96 26.22
C SER A 94 6.83 11.12 26.47
N GLY A 95 6.73 10.11 27.35
CA GLY A 95 7.77 9.10 27.53
C GLY A 95 7.58 7.87 26.63
N THR A 96 6.52 7.85 25.80
CA THR A 96 6.06 6.68 25.07
C THR A 96 5.76 7.05 23.61
N ILE A 97 6.27 6.27 22.67
CA ILE A 97 5.93 6.36 21.24
C ILE A 97 4.50 5.85 21.06
N ARG A 98 3.68 6.62 20.39
CA ARG A 98 2.29 6.25 20.07
C ARG A 98 2.18 5.81 18.62
N VAL A 99 1.80 4.55 18.44
CA VAL A 99 1.71 3.91 17.14
C VAL A 99 0.27 3.55 16.83
N TRP A 100 -0.16 3.83 15.62
CA TRP A 100 -1.47 3.40 15.10
C TRP A 100 -1.28 2.46 13.91
N SER A 101 -1.74 1.20 14.03
CA SER A 101 -1.90 0.25 12.94
C SER A 101 -3.35 0.34 12.46
N ALA A 102 -3.55 0.99 11.33
CA ALA A 102 -4.86 1.33 10.76
C ALA A 102 -5.26 0.30 9.70
N GLY A 103 -6.27 -0.53 9.97
CA GLY A 103 -6.61 -1.72 9.18
C GLY A 103 -5.73 -2.91 9.56
N CYS A 104 -5.62 -3.19 10.87
CA CYS A 104 -4.70 -4.18 11.43
C CYS A 104 -5.12 -5.64 11.22
N ALA A 105 -6.28 -5.90 10.62
CA ALA A 105 -6.87 -7.23 10.47
C ALA A 105 -6.82 -8.06 11.77
N SER A 106 -6.30 -9.28 11.72
CA SER A 106 -6.14 -10.17 12.89
C SER A 106 -4.94 -9.83 13.80
N GLY A 107 -4.31 -8.66 13.63
CA GLY A 107 -3.41 -8.05 14.59
C GLY A 107 -1.93 -8.32 14.40
N GLU A 108 -1.52 -9.10 13.40
CA GLU A 108 -0.11 -9.45 13.14
C GLU A 108 0.75 -8.22 12.92
N GLU A 109 0.24 -7.19 12.20
CA GLU A 109 0.97 -5.93 12.01
C GLU A 109 1.14 -5.17 13.33
N ALA A 110 0.07 -5.04 14.11
CA ALA A 110 0.13 -4.32 15.39
C ALA A 110 1.12 -4.97 16.37
N TYR A 111 1.11 -6.31 16.45
CA TYR A 111 2.08 -7.04 17.26
C TYR A 111 3.50 -6.99 16.69
N THR A 112 3.66 -6.99 15.37
CA THR A 112 4.96 -6.80 14.72
C THR A 112 5.56 -5.43 15.08
N LEU A 113 4.79 -4.37 15.04
CA LEU A 113 5.24 -3.02 15.41
C LEU A 113 5.68 -2.96 16.88
N ALA A 114 4.91 -3.58 17.78
CA ALA A 114 5.27 -3.69 19.20
C ALA A 114 6.56 -4.49 19.41
N LEU A 115 6.72 -5.61 18.70
CA LEU A 115 7.90 -6.47 18.75
C LEU A 115 9.14 -5.73 18.26
N LEU A 116 9.07 -5.05 17.14
CA LEU A 116 10.19 -4.29 16.58
C LEU A 116 10.63 -3.14 17.49
N ALA A 117 9.66 -2.45 18.12
CA ALA A 117 10.00 -1.46 19.14
C ALA A 117 10.66 -2.09 20.36
N ALA A 118 10.20 -3.26 20.83
CA ALA A 118 10.80 -3.96 21.95
C ALA A 118 12.25 -4.39 21.64
N GLU A 119 12.53 -4.86 20.43
CA GLU A 119 13.89 -5.18 19.98
C GLU A 119 14.77 -3.93 19.88
N ALA A 120 14.22 -2.82 19.33
CA ALA A 120 14.98 -1.60 19.16
C ALA A 120 15.47 -0.98 20.49
N PHE A 121 14.70 -1.14 21.55
CA PHE A 121 15.05 -0.55 22.86
C PHE A 121 15.68 -1.55 23.83
N GLY A 122 15.54 -2.84 23.62
CA GLY A 122 16.12 -3.89 24.45
C GLY A 122 15.70 -3.87 25.93
N GLN A 123 14.65 -3.13 26.28
CA GLN A 123 14.14 -2.96 27.66
C GLN A 123 12.67 -3.36 27.76
N ALA A 124 12.26 -3.81 28.94
CA ALA A 124 10.87 -4.14 29.23
C ALA A 124 10.35 -3.27 30.39
N PRO A 125 9.18 -2.61 30.26
CA PRO A 125 8.41 -2.50 29.01
C PRO A 125 9.09 -1.56 27.99
N ALA A 126 8.94 -1.87 26.72
CA ALA A 126 9.37 -0.95 25.66
C ALA A 126 8.55 0.36 25.73
N PRO A 127 9.16 1.52 25.44
CA PRO A 127 8.47 2.81 25.52
C PRO A 127 7.57 3.02 24.28
N VAL A 128 6.63 2.12 24.06
CA VAL A 128 5.69 2.14 22.93
C VAL A 128 4.30 1.71 23.36
N GLY A 129 3.28 2.34 22.78
CA GLY A 129 1.90 1.91 22.87
C GLY A 129 1.32 1.82 21.45
N VAL A 130 0.82 0.65 21.07
CA VAL A 130 0.25 0.39 19.75
C VAL A 130 -1.27 0.31 19.84
N LEU A 131 -1.95 1.09 19.02
CA LEU A 131 -3.38 0.96 18.78
C LEU A 131 -3.57 0.24 17.44
N GLY A 132 -4.12 -0.97 17.46
CA GLY A 132 -4.62 -1.66 16.28
C GLY A 132 -6.09 -1.33 16.05
N THR A 133 -6.46 -0.95 14.85
CA THR A 133 -7.87 -0.73 14.50
C THR A 133 -8.25 -1.44 13.21
N ASP A 134 -9.48 -1.94 13.16
CA ASP A 134 -10.06 -2.54 11.98
C ASP A 134 -11.57 -2.31 11.96
N ILE A 135 -12.20 -2.45 10.80
CA ILE A 135 -13.65 -2.39 10.66
C ILE A 135 -14.33 -3.70 11.05
N SER A 136 -13.61 -4.82 10.89
CA SER A 136 -14.09 -6.17 11.20
C SER A 136 -14.00 -6.46 12.70
N GLY A 137 -15.15 -6.71 13.31
CA GLY A 137 -15.24 -7.14 14.70
C GLY A 137 -14.63 -8.53 14.93
N ALA A 138 -14.82 -9.43 13.99
CA ALA A 138 -14.28 -10.79 14.04
C ALA A 138 -12.75 -10.80 13.99
N ALA A 139 -12.15 -9.96 13.12
CA ALA A 139 -10.70 -9.79 13.03
C ALA A 139 -10.13 -9.26 14.35
N LEU A 140 -10.73 -8.23 14.91
CA LEU A 140 -10.29 -7.65 16.19
C LEU A 140 -10.43 -8.63 17.37
N ALA A 141 -11.45 -9.49 17.36
CA ALA A 141 -11.57 -10.55 18.35
C ALA A 141 -10.41 -11.56 18.24
N ALA A 142 -10.04 -11.94 17.02
CA ALA A 142 -8.86 -12.79 16.76
C ALA A 142 -7.56 -12.09 17.19
N ALA A 143 -7.40 -10.80 16.85
CA ALA A 143 -6.27 -9.99 17.26
C ALA A 143 -6.13 -9.91 18.80
N ALA A 144 -7.22 -9.67 19.50
CA ALA A 144 -7.24 -9.61 20.96
C ALA A 144 -6.92 -10.98 21.61
N ALA A 145 -7.35 -12.08 20.98
CA ALA A 145 -6.99 -13.43 21.40
C ALA A 145 -5.48 -13.69 21.28
N GLY A 146 -4.82 -13.08 20.30
CA GLY A 146 -3.37 -13.15 20.09
C GLY A 146 -2.87 -14.56 19.79
N ARG A 147 -3.73 -15.42 19.22
CA ARG A 147 -3.41 -16.84 18.91
C ARG A 147 -3.30 -16.99 17.39
N TYR A 148 -2.16 -17.54 16.95
CA TYR A 148 -1.79 -17.62 15.54
C TYR A 148 -1.37 -19.03 15.13
N GLN A 149 -1.66 -19.38 13.87
CA GLN A 149 -1.19 -20.61 13.25
C GLN A 149 0.23 -20.46 12.71
N GLU A 150 0.94 -21.57 12.45
CA GLU A 150 2.30 -21.59 11.91
C GLU A 150 2.46 -20.69 10.67
N ARG A 151 1.47 -20.67 9.77
CA ARG A 151 1.51 -19.86 8.56
C ARG A 151 1.68 -18.36 8.81
N ALA A 152 1.06 -17.84 9.89
CA ALA A 152 1.09 -16.42 10.22
C ALA A 152 2.47 -15.98 10.77
N VAL A 153 3.21 -16.91 11.37
CA VAL A 153 4.49 -16.66 12.05
C VAL A 153 5.70 -17.21 11.29
N ARG A 154 5.50 -17.80 10.10
CA ARG A 154 6.56 -18.50 9.34
C ARG A 154 7.74 -17.58 9.00
N ASP A 155 7.47 -16.30 8.69
CA ASP A 155 8.48 -15.32 8.27
C ASP A 155 9.14 -14.61 9.46
N LEU A 156 8.69 -14.90 10.70
CA LEU A 156 9.31 -14.39 11.91
C LEU A 156 10.57 -15.20 12.23
N GLU A 157 11.69 -14.50 12.42
CA GLU A 157 12.96 -15.12 12.78
C GLU A 157 12.81 -16.06 13.98
N PRO A 158 13.41 -17.28 13.98
CA PRO A 158 13.23 -18.27 15.04
C PRO A 158 13.54 -17.75 16.45
N ALA A 159 14.56 -16.90 16.59
CA ALA A 159 14.93 -16.30 17.87
C ALA A 159 13.85 -15.34 18.39
N LEU A 160 13.24 -14.53 17.50
CA LEU A 160 12.14 -13.62 17.85
C LEU A 160 10.86 -14.41 18.16
N ARG A 161 10.58 -15.43 17.36
CA ARG A 161 9.45 -16.34 17.61
C ARG A 161 9.54 -16.97 19.00
N LEU A 162 10.70 -17.53 19.35
CA LEU A 162 10.92 -18.13 20.67
C LEU A 162 10.83 -17.10 21.82
N ARG A 163 11.22 -15.86 21.56
CA ARG A 163 11.21 -14.79 22.55
C ARG A 163 9.83 -14.22 22.80
N TYR A 164 9.00 -14.05 21.77
CA TYR A 164 7.76 -13.28 21.81
C TYR A 164 6.48 -14.09 21.63
N LEU A 165 6.60 -15.38 21.31
CA LEU A 165 5.46 -16.27 21.10
C LEU A 165 5.61 -17.55 21.90
N ASP A 166 4.57 -17.95 22.61
CA ASP A 166 4.51 -19.19 23.37
C ASP A 166 3.83 -20.28 22.54
N ARG A 167 4.58 -21.31 22.15
CA ARG A 167 4.04 -22.44 21.39
C ARG A 167 3.07 -23.23 22.25
N GLN A 168 1.88 -23.46 21.76
CA GLN A 168 0.80 -24.16 22.44
C GLN A 168 0.82 -25.66 22.10
N ALA A 169 0.12 -26.48 22.90
CA ALA A 169 0.05 -27.93 22.71
C ALA A 169 -0.63 -28.34 21.38
N ASP A 170 -1.53 -27.48 20.86
CA ASP A 170 -2.23 -27.67 19.56
C ASP A 170 -1.38 -27.22 18.35
N GLY A 171 -0.12 -26.82 18.58
CA GLY A 171 0.79 -26.34 17.55
C GLY A 171 0.60 -24.85 17.18
N SER A 172 -0.38 -24.16 17.74
CA SER A 172 -0.56 -22.72 17.59
C SER A 172 0.46 -21.94 18.43
N TYR A 173 0.52 -20.62 18.20
CA TYR A 173 1.38 -19.68 18.92
C TYR A 173 0.52 -18.63 19.60
N LEU A 174 0.76 -18.39 20.89
CA LEU A 174 0.16 -17.31 21.67
C LEU A 174 1.18 -16.19 21.84
N VAL A 175 0.78 -14.96 21.55
CA VAL A 175 1.62 -13.79 21.79
C VAL A 175 1.88 -13.63 23.28
N ALA A 176 3.14 -13.51 23.70
CA ALA A 176 3.52 -13.38 25.10
C ALA A 176 2.93 -12.10 25.74
N ASP A 177 2.56 -12.18 27.01
CA ASP A 177 1.88 -11.09 27.74
C ASP A 177 2.66 -9.78 27.73
N ARG A 178 3.99 -9.84 27.77
CA ARG A 178 4.85 -8.65 27.68
C ARG A 178 4.69 -7.87 26.37
N LEU A 179 4.30 -8.55 25.27
CA LEU A 179 4.02 -7.91 23.99
C LEU A 179 2.54 -7.52 23.90
N ARG A 180 1.64 -8.36 24.39
CA ARG A 180 0.20 -8.09 24.42
C ARG A 180 -0.12 -6.82 25.22
N SER A 181 0.58 -6.56 26.32
CA SER A 181 0.40 -5.38 27.15
C SER A 181 0.72 -4.05 26.44
N LEU A 182 1.49 -4.09 25.34
CA LEU A 182 1.84 -2.92 24.54
C LEU A 182 0.79 -2.61 23.46
N VAL A 183 -0.15 -3.53 23.19
CA VAL A 183 -1.09 -3.44 22.07
C VAL A 183 -2.53 -3.44 22.61
N ARG A 184 -3.33 -2.54 22.08
CA ARG A 184 -4.78 -2.50 22.32
C ARG A 184 -5.51 -2.44 20.99
N PHE A 185 -6.69 -3.03 20.94
CA PHE A 185 -7.49 -3.11 19.72
C PHE A 185 -8.81 -2.37 19.88
N ARG A 186 -9.27 -1.74 18.79
CA ARG A 186 -10.55 -1.02 18.76
C ARG A 186 -11.13 -1.02 17.36
N ARG A 187 -12.44 -1.15 17.26
CA ARG A 187 -13.15 -0.98 15.99
C ARG A 187 -13.07 0.46 15.51
N HIS A 188 -12.76 0.64 14.23
CA HIS A 188 -12.67 1.93 13.59
C HIS A 188 -12.88 1.81 12.08
N ASN A 189 -13.71 2.68 11.53
CA ASN A 189 -13.97 2.78 10.11
C ASN A 189 -13.20 3.97 9.53
N LEU A 190 -12.17 3.71 8.75
CA LEU A 190 -11.28 4.75 8.18
C LEU A 190 -12.00 5.76 7.28
N VAL A 191 -13.20 5.41 6.78
CA VAL A 191 -13.98 6.28 5.89
C VAL A 191 -15.00 7.13 6.65
N ARG A 192 -15.61 6.58 7.69
CA ARG A 192 -16.73 7.20 8.38
C ARG A 192 -16.41 7.81 9.73
N ASP A 193 -15.46 7.20 10.43
CA ASP A 193 -15.13 7.65 11.77
C ASP A 193 -14.10 8.81 11.73
N PRO A 194 -14.10 9.70 12.72
CA PRO A 194 -13.11 10.77 12.80
C PRO A 194 -11.70 10.20 13.03
N ALA A 195 -10.69 10.82 12.41
CA ALA A 195 -9.29 10.49 12.63
C ALA A 195 -8.55 11.71 13.23
N PRO A 196 -7.76 11.51 14.30
CA PRO A 196 -7.48 10.23 14.98
C PRO A 196 -8.73 9.60 15.62
N PRO A 197 -8.72 8.30 15.94
CA PRO A 197 -9.83 7.63 16.60
C PRO A 197 -10.23 8.34 17.89
N PRO A 198 -11.53 8.41 18.25
CA PRO A 198 -12.00 9.18 19.41
C PRO A 198 -11.26 8.86 20.71
N GLY A 199 -10.85 9.91 21.44
CA GLY A 199 -10.06 9.78 22.68
C GLY A 199 -8.56 9.58 22.45
N GLU A 200 -8.10 9.52 21.19
CA GLU A 200 -6.68 9.56 20.86
C GLU A 200 -6.23 10.98 20.53
N VAL A 201 -4.99 11.28 20.89
CA VAL A 201 -4.25 12.45 20.39
C VAL A 201 -3.27 12.02 19.32
N GLY A 202 -2.55 12.91 18.64
CA GLY A 202 -1.68 12.57 17.52
C GLY A 202 -0.71 11.41 17.76
N PHE A 203 -0.38 10.68 16.71
CA PHE A 203 0.52 9.51 16.73
C PHE A 203 1.91 9.87 16.22
N ASP A 204 2.93 9.20 16.76
CA ASP A 204 4.31 9.32 16.27
C ASP A 204 4.54 8.47 15.02
N LEU A 205 3.81 7.36 14.89
CA LEU A 205 3.81 6.47 13.73
C LEU A 205 2.38 6.03 13.40
N VAL A 206 1.98 6.20 12.15
CA VAL A 206 0.75 5.61 11.61
C VAL A 206 1.13 4.64 10.51
N ALA A 207 0.77 3.37 10.66
CA ALA A 207 0.89 2.34 9.63
C ALA A 207 -0.50 2.05 9.05
N CYS A 208 -0.63 2.11 7.72
CA CYS A 208 -1.81 1.71 6.99
C CYS A 208 -1.34 0.99 5.73
N ARG A 209 -1.20 -0.33 5.81
CA ARG A 209 -0.54 -1.12 4.78
C ARG A 209 -1.47 -2.17 4.21
N ASN A 210 -1.52 -2.25 2.88
CA ASN A 210 -2.36 -3.19 2.14
C ASN A 210 -3.87 -3.08 2.46
N VAL A 211 -4.34 -1.85 2.73
CA VAL A 211 -5.74 -1.53 3.07
C VAL A 211 -6.39 -0.68 1.99
N LEU A 212 -5.69 0.36 1.52
CA LEU A 212 -6.26 1.35 0.60
C LEU A 212 -6.46 0.79 -0.80
N ILE A 213 -5.82 -0.32 -1.13
CA ILE A 213 -5.98 -1.05 -2.40
C ILE A 213 -7.43 -1.50 -2.65
N TYR A 214 -8.24 -1.62 -1.61
CA TYR A 214 -9.65 -2.02 -1.71
C TYR A 214 -10.60 -0.84 -1.86
N PHE A 215 -10.12 0.40 -1.74
CA PHE A 215 -10.97 1.60 -1.69
C PHE A 215 -11.13 2.26 -3.06
N ASP A 216 -12.24 2.96 -3.21
CA ASP A 216 -12.47 3.83 -4.35
C ASP A 216 -11.37 4.92 -4.42
N PRO A 217 -10.74 5.17 -5.58
CA PRO A 217 -9.64 6.13 -5.69
C PRO A 217 -9.88 7.52 -5.07
N PRO A 218 -11.07 8.14 -5.18
CA PRO A 218 -11.35 9.41 -4.50
C PRO A 218 -11.31 9.31 -2.96
N LEU A 219 -11.65 8.16 -2.39
CA LEU A 219 -11.62 7.93 -0.95
C LEU A 219 -10.21 7.70 -0.43
N VAL A 220 -9.32 7.11 -1.23
CA VAL A 220 -7.92 6.87 -0.87
C VAL A 220 -7.25 8.17 -0.42
N GLU A 221 -7.36 9.24 -1.23
CA GLU A 221 -6.80 10.54 -0.85
C GLU A 221 -7.42 11.13 0.42
N GLN A 222 -8.73 10.95 0.61
CA GLN A 222 -9.42 11.43 1.81
C GLN A 222 -8.90 10.70 3.06
N VAL A 223 -8.76 9.37 2.98
CA VAL A 223 -8.26 8.56 4.09
C VAL A 223 -6.80 8.91 4.39
N ILE A 224 -5.93 9.00 3.37
CA ILE A 224 -4.52 9.39 3.56
C ILE A 224 -4.42 10.74 4.27
N ARG A 225 -5.16 11.77 3.82
CA ARG A 225 -5.19 13.08 4.49
C ARG A 225 -5.67 12.98 5.94
N SER A 226 -6.59 12.06 6.25
CA SER A 226 -7.06 11.83 7.62
C SER A 226 -5.99 11.19 8.49
N LEU A 227 -5.25 10.22 7.94
CA LEU A 227 -4.11 9.58 8.60
C LEU A 227 -2.96 10.60 8.84
N GLU A 228 -2.65 11.43 7.84
CA GLU A 228 -1.64 12.50 7.97
C GLU A 228 -2.00 13.51 9.07
N ARG A 229 -3.28 13.92 9.16
CA ARG A 229 -3.74 14.80 10.25
C ARG A 229 -3.70 14.15 11.63
N SER A 230 -3.62 12.84 11.69
CA SER A 230 -3.51 12.09 12.94
C SER A 230 -2.08 11.98 13.46
N LEU A 231 -1.08 12.44 12.68
CA LEU A 231 0.32 12.44 13.08
C LEU A 231 0.68 13.63 13.97
N GLN A 232 1.66 13.42 14.83
CA GLN A 232 2.42 14.49 15.46
C GLN A 232 3.28 15.21 14.40
N PRO A 233 3.78 16.44 14.66
CA PRO A 233 4.56 17.23 13.68
C PRO A 233 5.74 16.48 13.06
N ASP A 234 6.44 15.64 13.83
CA ASP A 234 7.57 14.82 13.37
C ASP A 234 7.22 13.34 13.16
N GLY A 235 5.92 13.03 13.11
CA GLY A 235 5.41 11.68 12.96
C GLY A 235 5.62 11.10 11.56
N VAL A 236 5.59 9.79 11.46
CA VAL A 236 5.80 9.03 10.24
C VAL A 236 4.51 8.36 9.79
N LEU A 237 4.12 8.55 8.52
CA LEU A 237 3.09 7.75 7.85
C LEU A 237 3.77 6.64 7.05
N MET A 238 3.43 5.39 7.35
CA MET A 238 3.88 4.22 6.62
C MET A 238 2.70 3.61 5.86
N LEU A 239 2.77 3.66 4.54
CA LEU A 239 1.81 3.04 3.62
C LEU A 239 2.46 1.80 3.00
N GLY A 240 1.67 0.79 2.67
CA GLY A 240 2.13 -0.33 1.85
C GLY A 240 2.50 0.14 0.44
N ALA A 241 3.37 -0.60 -0.25
CA ALA A 241 3.82 -0.26 -1.60
C ALA A 241 2.63 -0.07 -2.57
N ALA A 242 1.67 -0.99 -2.53
CA ALA A 242 0.46 -0.91 -3.36
C ALA A 242 -0.46 0.27 -2.97
N ASP A 243 -0.55 0.61 -1.68
CA ASP A 243 -1.32 1.76 -1.19
C ASP A 243 -0.69 3.09 -1.62
N ALA A 244 0.64 3.19 -1.58
CA ALA A 244 1.39 4.35 -2.07
C ALA A 244 1.17 4.58 -3.56
N LEU A 245 1.07 3.51 -4.36
CA LEU A 245 0.75 3.58 -5.79
C LEU A 245 -0.66 4.12 -6.05
N GLN A 246 -1.64 3.77 -5.22
CA GLN A 246 -3.01 4.31 -5.31
C GLN A 246 -3.06 5.82 -5.01
N ARG A 247 -2.24 6.30 -4.09
CA ARG A 247 -2.11 7.73 -3.77
C ARG A 247 -1.74 8.57 -5.00
N THR A 248 -0.86 8.06 -5.88
CA THR A 248 -0.46 8.75 -7.11
C THR A 248 -1.51 8.66 -8.22
N ALA A 249 -2.42 7.67 -8.16
CA ALA A 249 -3.48 7.48 -9.15
C ALA A 249 -4.62 8.51 -9.04
N GLY A 250 -4.87 9.04 -7.84
CA GLY A 250 -6.00 9.94 -7.54
C GLY A 250 -5.72 11.43 -7.69
N ARG A 251 -4.48 11.87 -7.91
CA ARG A 251 -4.15 13.30 -8.04
C ARG A 251 -4.41 13.80 -9.46
N PRO A 252 -5.41 14.69 -9.70
CA PRO A 252 -5.44 15.47 -10.94
C PRO A 252 -4.18 16.33 -10.99
N ALA A 253 -3.53 16.39 -12.17
CA ALA A 253 -2.35 17.20 -12.39
C ALA A 253 -2.59 18.64 -11.91
N ALA A 254 -1.95 19.03 -10.83
CA ALA A 254 -1.94 20.42 -10.41
C ALA A 254 -1.30 21.24 -11.55
N ARG A 255 -2.05 22.18 -12.11
CA ARG A 255 -1.53 23.15 -13.08
C ARG A 255 -0.32 23.84 -12.45
N ALA A 256 0.85 23.52 -12.96
CA ALA A 256 2.08 24.23 -12.61
C ALA A 256 1.96 25.68 -13.11
N GLY A 257 1.84 26.60 -12.17
CA GLY A 257 2.10 28.01 -12.46
C GLY A 257 3.59 28.20 -12.81
N PRO A 258 3.93 29.26 -13.58
CA PRO A 258 5.31 29.50 -14.00
C PRO A 258 6.24 29.71 -12.79
N PRO A 259 7.50 29.24 -12.84
CA PRO A 259 8.42 29.36 -11.74
C PRO A 259 8.79 30.82 -11.49
N ALA A 260 8.64 31.27 -10.25
CA ALA A 260 9.17 32.55 -9.80
C ALA A 260 10.69 32.51 -9.81
N ALA A 261 11.31 33.50 -10.44
CA ALA A 261 12.74 33.67 -10.48
C ALA A 261 13.29 34.02 -9.06
N GLY A 262 14.17 33.18 -8.55
CA GLY A 262 14.89 33.43 -7.31
C GLY A 262 16.20 34.22 -7.55
N PRO A 263 16.68 35.01 -6.58
CA PRO A 263 17.89 35.83 -6.73
C PRO A 263 19.18 35.01 -6.66
N PRO A 264 20.33 35.56 -7.14
CA PRO A 264 21.56 34.82 -7.34
C PRO A 264 22.33 34.56 -6.03
N ALA A 265 22.91 33.37 -5.94
CA ALA A 265 23.75 32.96 -4.81
C ALA A 265 25.13 33.61 -4.85
N ALA A 266 25.54 34.17 -3.70
CA ALA A 266 26.90 34.59 -3.45
C ALA A 266 27.72 33.41 -2.89
N GLY A 267 28.95 33.29 -3.38
CA GLY A 267 29.83 32.18 -3.05
C GLY A 267 30.49 32.29 -1.68
N SER A 268 30.89 31.17 -1.11
CA SER A 268 32.00 31.11 -0.14
C SER A 268 32.69 29.74 -0.16
N ARG A 269 33.97 29.83 0.01
CA ARG A 269 35.05 28.84 -0.15
C ARG A 269 35.02 27.76 0.93
N ALA A 270 35.53 26.57 0.52
CA ALA A 270 35.93 25.47 1.40
C ALA A 270 37.13 25.82 2.28
N PRO A 271 37.40 25.07 3.37
CA PRO A 271 38.73 24.49 3.50
C PRO A 271 38.73 22.97 3.78
N GLU A 272 39.71 22.33 3.16
CA GLU A 272 40.15 20.96 3.38
C GLU A 272 40.82 20.78 4.76
N ARG A 273 40.71 19.57 5.28
CA ARG A 273 41.69 18.72 6.02
C ARG A 273 40.87 17.75 6.88
N GLY A 274 40.85 16.47 6.69
CA GLY A 274 41.94 15.51 6.75
C GLY A 274 41.93 14.82 8.11
N LEU A 275 41.41 13.58 8.19
CA LEU A 275 41.86 12.56 9.18
C LEU A 275 41.32 11.19 8.76
N ARG A 276 42.24 10.38 8.26
CA ARG A 276 42.02 8.92 8.01
C ARG A 276 41.97 8.20 9.35
N ARG A 277 41.00 7.30 9.49
CA ARG A 277 41.01 6.23 10.50
C ARG A 277 40.77 4.90 9.83
N PRO A 278 41.43 3.80 10.25
CA PRO A 278 41.49 2.56 9.47
C PRO A 278 40.21 1.74 9.58
N LEU A 279 39.84 1.18 8.45
CA LEU A 279 38.72 0.23 8.24
C LEU A 279 39.02 -1.10 8.95
N GLY A 280 38.12 -1.49 9.83
CA GLY A 280 38.02 -2.86 10.33
C GLY A 280 37.64 -3.80 9.18
N ARG A 281 38.26 -4.98 9.15
CA ARG A 281 37.97 -6.07 8.21
C ARG A 281 36.50 -6.45 8.25
N GLU A 282 35.80 -6.26 7.13
CA GLU A 282 34.52 -6.91 6.88
C GLU A 282 34.73 -8.41 6.60
N PRO A 283 33.82 -9.30 7.07
CA PRO A 283 33.84 -10.70 6.69
C PRO A 283 33.54 -10.82 5.20
N SER A 284 34.40 -11.58 4.49
CA SER A 284 34.27 -11.91 3.07
C SER A 284 33.03 -12.79 2.84
N PHE A 285 31.92 -12.20 2.49
CA PHE A 285 30.80 -12.91 1.90
C PHE A 285 31.07 -13.14 0.40
N SER A 286 30.88 -14.39 -0.03
CA SER A 286 30.99 -14.79 -1.42
C SER A 286 30.16 -13.89 -2.33
N ARG A 287 30.84 -13.25 -3.28
CA ARG A 287 30.21 -12.41 -4.32
C ARG A 287 29.55 -13.33 -5.35
N ASP A 288 28.29 -13.68 -5.15
CA ASP A 288 27.40 -14.09 -6.22
C ASP A 288 26.79 -12.82 -6.83
N PRO A 289 27.05 -12.52 -8.11
CA PRO A 289 26.54 -11.31 -8.76
C PRO A 289 24.99 -11.27 -8.79
N SER A 290 24.33 -12.42 -8.87
CA SER A 290 22.87 -12.53 -8.90
C SER A 290 22.25 -12.13 -7.57
N LEU A 291 22.80 -12.60 -6.44
CA LEU A 291 22.39 -12.20 -5.08
C LEU A 291 22.61 -10.71 -4.82
N SER A 292 23.65 -10.10 -5.42
CA SER A 292 23.90 -8.68 -5.29
C SER A 292 22.88 -7.84 -6.08
N ARG A 293 22.46 -8.27 -7.27
CA ARG A 293 21.44 -7.62 -8.10
C ARG A 293 20.08 -7.63 -7.41
N GLU A 294 19.64 -8.79 -6.93
CA GLU A 294 18.35 -8.95 -6.27
C GLU A 294 18.22 -8.10 -5.01
N ARG A 295 19.26 -8.08 -4.17
CA ARG A 295 19.33 -7.20 -3.00
C ARG A 295 19.25 -5.72 -3.36
N ARG A 296 19.90 -5.30 -4.46
CA ARG A 296 19.84 -3.90 -4.93
C ARG A 296 18.48 -3.55 -5.50
N LEU A 297 17.81 -4.47 -6.22
CA LEU A 297 16.43 -4.29 -6.68
C LEU A 297 15.48 -4.11 -5.51
N THR A 298 15.55 -5.00 -4.53
CA THR A 298 14.75 -4.92 -3.30
C THR A 298 15.01 -3.59 -2.57
N ALA A 299 16.27 -3.19 -2.45
CA ALA A 299 16.62 -1.92 -1.81
C ALA A 299 16.12 -0.70 -2.60
N ALA A 300 16.14 -0.75 -3.94
CA ALA A 300 15.62 0.31 -4.80
C ALA A 300 14.10 0.45 -4.67
N LEU A 301 13.36 -0.67 -4.68
CA LEU A 301 11.92 -0.70 -4.45
C LEU A 301 11.57 -0.18 -3.05
N ALA A 302 12.24 -0.70 -2.03
CA ALA A 302 12.03 -0.26 -0.65
C ALA A 302 12.36 1.23 -0.44
N ALA A 303 13.36 1.79 -1.13
CA ALA A 303 13.65 3.20 -1.10
C ALA A 303 12.57 4.02 -1.81
N ALA A 304 12.09 3.56 -2.97
CA ALA A 304 10.96 4.16 -3.68
C ALA A 304 9.70 4.18 -2.79
N ASP A 305 9.36 3.07 -2.16
CA ASP A 305 8.20 2.93 -1.27
C ASP A 305 8.26 3.88 -0.07
N ARG A 306 9.44 4.15 0.46
CA ARG A 306 9.64 5.13 1.54
C ARG A 306 9.63 6.59 1.08
N GLY A 307 9.50 6.82 -0.24
CA GLY A 307 9.65 8.16 -0.82
C GLY A 307 11.10 8.69 -0.80
N ASP A 308 12.07 7.84 -0.47
CA ASP A 308 13.51 8.14 -0.58
C ASP A 308 13.96 8.08 -2.04
N ARG A 309 13.66 9.15 -2.76
CA ARG A 309 13.93 9.24 -4.20
C ARG A 309 15.41 9.21 -4.53
N ASP A 310 16.24 9.74 -3.65
CA ASP A 310 17.68 9.81 -3.89
C ASP A 310 18.34 8.46 -3.60
N GLY A 311 17.91 7.75 -2.55
CA GLY A 311 18.29 6.37 -2.28
C GLY A 311 17.85 5.42 -3.41
N ALA A 312 16.60 5.51 -3.86
CA ALA A 312 16.10 4.71 -4.98
C ALA A 312 16.93 4.97 -6.26
N ARG A 313 17.22 6.25 -6.60
CA ARG A 313 18.05 6.59 -7.75
C ARG A 313 19.49 6.06 -7.63
N ALA A 314 20.08 6.08 -6.43
CA ALA A 314 21.42 5.55 -6.20
C ALA A 314 21.48 4.04 -6.46
N HIS A 315 20.49 3.28 -5.95
CA HIS A 315 20.41 1.84 -6.21
C HIS A 315 20.14 1.52 -7.69
N VAL A 316 19.24 2.27 -8.33
CA VAL A 316 18.96 2.15 -9.78
C VAL A 316 20.22 2.48 -10.60
N ALA A 317 20.94 3.53 -10.26
CA ALA A 317 22.18 3.89 -10.97
C ALA A 317 23.26 2.80 -10.85
N ALA A 318 23.36 2.15 -9.68
CA ALA A 318 24.27 1.03 -9.48
C ALA A 318 23.88 -0.21 -10.29
N LEU A 319 22.57 -0.52 -10.39
CA LEU A 319 22.07 -1.60 -11.25
C LEU A 319 22.36 -1.33 -12.74
N LEU A 320 22.05 -0.12 -13.20
CA LEU A 320 22.29 0.28 -14.60
C LEU A 320 23.78 0.43 -14.95
N ALA A 321 24.67 0.61 -13.96
CA ALA A 321 26.10 0.58 -14.16
C ALA A 321 26.62 -0.86 -14.38
N ASP A 322 25.97 -1.86 -13.72
CA ASP A 322 26.29 -3.25 -13.89
C ASP A 322 25.65 -3.83 -15.18
N ASP A 323 24.41 -3.45 -15.49
CA ASP A 323 23.67 -3.79 -16.70
C ASP A 323 22.81 -2.61 -17.19
N ALA A 324 23.26 -1.96 -18.24
CA ALA A 324 22.58 -0.81 -18.85
C ALA A 324 21.21 -1.12 -19.46
N LEU A 325 20.89 -2.42 -19.66
CA LEU A 325 19.61 -2.91 -20.19
C LEU A 325 18.74 -3.59 -19.12
N ASP A 326 19.07 -3.44 -17.84
CA ASP A 326 18.26 -4.01 -16.76
C ASP A 326 16.83 -3.42 -16.79
N ALA A 327 15.86 -4.26 -17.23
CA ALA A 327 14.46 -3.85 -17.37
C ALA A 327 13.82 -3.43 -16.04
N ASP A 328 14.13 -4.14 -14.95
CA ASP A 328 13.60 -3.84 -13.62
C ASP A 328 14.13 -2.51 -13.09
N ALA A 329 15.43 -2.24 -13.31
CA ALA A 329 16.04 -0.96 -12.93
C ALA A 329 15.44 0.23 -13.70
N HIS A 330 15.23 0.07 -15.02
CA HIS A 330 14.55 1.09 -15.82
C HIS A 330 13.09 1.28 -15.41
N PHE A 331 12.40 0.22 -15.02
CA PHE A 331 11.04 0.28 -14.51
C PHE A 331 10.97 1.07 -13.20
N ILE A 332 11.84 0.75 -12.21
CA ILE A 332 11.90 1.48 -10.93
C ILE A 332 12.25 2.96 -11.16
N ALA A 333 13.19 3.26 -12.08
CA ALA A 333 13.48 4.64 -12.48
C ALA A 333 12.24 5.37 -13.00
N GLY A 334 11.42 4.67 -13.78
CA GLY A 334 10.13 5.16 -14.30
C GLY A 334 9.14 5.46 -13.18
N LEU A 335 8.97 4.54 -12.23
CA LEU A 335 8.09 4.73 -11.08
C LEU A 335 8.49 5.95 -10.24
N VAL A 336 9.74 5.98 -9.78
CA VAL A 336 10.28 7.09 -8.95
C VAL A 336 10.14 8.45 -9.65
N THR A 337 10.31 8.45 -10.98
CA THR A 337 10.22 9.67 -11.78
C THR A 337 8.75 10.10 -12.00
N LEU A 338 7.84 9.15 -12.14
CA LEU A 338 6.40 9.41 -12.26
C LEU A 338 5.86 10.00 -10.95
N GLU A 339 6.24 9.43 -9.83
CA GLU A 339 5.90 9.93 -8.50
C GLU A 339 6.47 11.33 -8.22
N ALA A 340 7.63 11.63 -8.79
CA ALA A 340 8.21 12.97 -8.71
C ALA A 340 7.45 14.02 -9.57
N GLY A 341 6.37 13.63 -10.24
CA GLY A 341 5.59 14.53 -11.10
C GLY A 341 6.27 14.87 -12.41
N ALA A 342 7.18 14.01 -12.89
CA ALA A 342 7.92 14.22 -14.14
C ALA A 342 7.53 13.16 -15.20
N PRO A 343 6.27 13.15 -15.72
CA PRO A 343 5.73 12.09 -16.56
C PRO A 343 6.49 11.89 -17.87
N ALA A 344 7.07 12.93 -18.45
CA ALA A 344 7.86 12.80 -19.67
C ALA A 344 9.15 11.99 -19.46
N ARG A 345 9.83 12.20 -18.30
CA ARG A 345 11.02 11.42 -17.92
C ARG A 345 10.63 9.98 -17.55
N ALA A 346 9.51 9.82 -16.85
CA ALA A 346 8.95 8.51 -16.53
C ALA A 346 8.66 7.69 -17.79
N ALA A 347 7.98 8.27 -18.77
CA ALA A 347 7.73 7.64 -20.06
C ALA A 347 9.02 7.22 -20.78
N ALA A 348 10.07 8.03 -20.71
CA ALA A 348 11.36 7.69 -21.29
C ALA A 348 12.02 6.47 -20.61
N ALA A 349 11.98 6.39 -19.28
CA ALA A 349 12.52 5.27 -18.51
C ALA A 349 11.70 3.99 -18.75
N LEU A 350 10.37 4.07 -18.71
CA LEU A 350 9.48 2.92 -18.94
C LEU A 350 9.57 2.37 -20.37
N ARG A 351 9.80 3.23 -21.37
CA ARG A 351 10.11 2.77 -22.71
C ARG A 351 11.42 1.98 -22.79
N ARG A 352 12.45 2.40 -22.02
CA ARG A 352 13.70 1.61 -21.95
C ARG A 352 13.47 0.25 -21.30
N ALA A 353 12.65 0.19 -20.22
CA ALA A 353 12.25 -1.08 -19.65
C ALA A 353 11.59 -2.00 -20.68
N LEU A 354 10.68 -1.46 -21.50
CA LEU A 354 10.01 -2.21 -22.58
C LEU A 354 10.92 -2.52 -23.78
N CYS A 355 11.96 -1.73 -24.02
CA CYS A 355 12.99 -2.07 -24.99
C CYS A 355 13.84 -3.25 -24.53
N ALA A 356 14.15 -3.33 -23.24
CA ALA A 356 14.90 -4.41 -22.63
C ALA A 356 14.04 -5.69 -22.49
N ASP A 357 12.76 -5.51 -22.11
CA ASP A 357 11.78 -6.60 -22.02
C ASP A 357 10.42 -6.15 -22.58
N PRO A 358 10.10 -6.47 -23.83
CA PRO A 358 8.83 -6.12 -24.48
C PRO A 358 7.58 -6.76 -23.82
N THR A 359 7.76 -7.80 -23.01
CA THR A 359 6.68 -8.52 -22.32
C THR A 359 6.38 -7.95 -20.94
N PHE A 360 7.13 -6.98 -20.47
CA PHE A 360 6.99 -6.38 -19.14
C PHE A 360 5.67 -5.57 -19.01
N ALA A 361 4.59 -6.27 -18.69
CA ALA A 361 3.23 -5.69 -18.66
C ALA A 361 3.09 -4.51 -17.68
N LEU A 362 3.75 -4.57 -16.49
CA LEU A 362 3.73 -3.45 -15.55
C LEU A 362 4.39 -2.20 -16.12
N ALA A 363 5.50 -2.34 -16.84
CA ALA A 363 6.14 -1.21 -17.49
C ALA A 363 5.21 -0.58 -18.55
N ALA A 364 4.48 -1.40 -19.31
CA ALA A 364 3.48 -0.92 -20.26
C ALA A 364 2.30 -0.20 -19.54
N PHE A 365 1.82 -0.75 -18.44
CA PHE A 365 0.75 -0.14 -17.64
C PHE A 365 1.15 1.25 -17.11
N PHE A 366 2.31 1.36 -16.49
CA PHE A 366 2.79 2.64 -15.97
C PHE A 366 3.17 3.63 -17.08
N LEU A 367 3.59 3.13 -18.25
CA LEU A 367 3.77 3.96 -19.44
C LEU A 367 2.43 4.57 -19.91
N GLY A 368 1.35 3.79 -19.88
CA GLY A 368 0.00 4.30 -20.14
C GLY A 368 -0.37 5.44 -19.19
N ARG A 369 -0.10 5.27 -17.90
CA ARG A 369 -0.30 6.31 -16.88
C ARG A 369 0.55 7.56 -17.09
N ALA A 370 1.80 7.38 -17.50
CA ALA A 370 2.67 8.52 -17.82
C ALA A 370 2.13 9.31 -19.02
N TYR A 371 1.61 8.62 -20.05
CA TYR A 371 0.99 9.27 -21.18
C TYR A 371 -0.36 9.94 -20.85
N ASP A 372 -1.17 9.35 -19.94
CA ASP A 372 -2.38 10.03 -19.41
C ASP A 372 -2.01 11.35 -18.75
N ALA A 373 -0.96 11.36 -17.92
CA ALA A 373 -0.49 12.57 -17.26
C ALA A 373 0.09 13.62 -18.23
N LEU A 374 0.51 13.20 -19.43
CA LEU A 374 0.95 14.07 -20.53
C LEU A 374 -0.19 14.53 -21.44
N GLY A 375 -1.39 13.96 -21.29
CA GLY A 375 -2.51 14.21 -22.18
C GLY A 375 -2.39 13.55 -23.56
N ASP A 376 -1.46 12.60 -23.74
CA ASP A 376 -1.28 11.84 -24.97
C ASP A 376 -2.18 10.59 -24.99
N GLY A 377 -3.46 10.82 -25.24
CA GLY A 377 -4.48 9.76 -25.28
C GLY A 377 -4.16 8.61 -26.25
N PRO A 378 -3.72 8.87 -27.49
CA PRO A 378 -3.33 7.81 -28.42
C PRO A 378 -2.17 6.94 -27.93
N ALA A 379 -1.15 7.53 -27.31
CA ALA A 379 -0.02 6.77 -26.76
C ALA A 379 -0.42 5.99 -25.49
N SER A 380 -1.23 6.60 -24.63
CA SER A 380 -1.81 5.98 -23.45
C SER A 380 -2.61 4.72 -23.82
N ARG A 381 -3.52 4.85 -24.80
CA ARG A 381 -4.32 3.73 -25.30
C ARG A 381 -3.46 2.57 -25.77
N ARG A 382 -2.45 2.84 -26.61
CA ARG A 382 -1.53 1.78 -27.09
C ARG A 382 -0.78 1.07 -25.96
N ALA A 383 -0.38 1.82 -24.94
CA ALA A 383 0.31 1.26 -23.78
C ALA A 383 -0.61 0.35 -22.93
N TYR A 384 -1.87 0.75 -22.68
CA TYR A 384 -2.83 -0.12 -22.02
C TYR A 384 -3.24 -1.35 -22.83
N GLU A 385 -3.34 -1.21 -24.16
CA GLU A 385 -3.54 -2.36 -25.06
C GLU A 385 -2.34 -3.31 -25.02
N GLN A 386 -1.10 -2.80 -24.97
CA GLN A 386 0.09 -3.61 -24.78
C GLN A 386 0.05 -4.33 -23.43
N THR A 387 -0.30 -3.65 -22.34
CA THR A 387 -0.46 -4.29 -21.03
C THR A 387 -1.37 -5.52 -21.12
N LEU A 388 -2.57 -5.37 -21.70
CA LEU A 388 -3.53 -6.47 -21.80
C LEU A 388 -3.03 -7.64 -22.67
N ARG A 389 -2.14 -7.38 -23.64
CA ARG A 389 -1.56 -8.44 -24.47
C ARG A 389 -0.41 -9.19 -23.80
N THR A 390 0.33 -8.52 -22.91
CA THR A 390 1.53 -9.08 -22.28
C THR A 390 1.32 -9.49 -20.83
N LEU A 391 0.10 -9.33 -20.31
CA LEU A 391 -0.23 -9.69 -18.94
C LEU A 391 -0.17 -11.21 -18.76
N ASP A 392 0.84 -11.70 -18.07
CA ASP A 392 1.07 -13.12 -17.79
C ASP A 392 0.96 -13.37 -16.28
N PRO A 393 -0.01 -14.17 -15.81
CA PRO A 393 -0.16 -14.52 -14.39
C PRO A 393 1.07 -15.23 -13.78
N ALA A 394 1.92 -15.82 -14.59
CA ALA A 394 3.11 -16.54 -14.16
C ALA A 394 4.36 -15.64 -14.00
N ASP A 395 4.28 -14.35 -14.34
CA ASP A 395 5.41 -13.42 -14.18
C ASP A 395 5.65 -13.12 -12.69
N ASP A 396 6.77 -13.60 -12.17
CA ASP A 396 7.18 -13.46 -10.74
C ASP A 396 7.41 -12.00 -10.31
N ARG A 397 7.53 -11.07 -11.25
CA ARG A 397 7.62 -9.63 -10.98
C ARG A 397 6.38 -9.07 -10.31
N TYR A 398 5.19 -9.66 -10.55
CA TYR A 398 3.98 -9.23 -9.85
C TYR A 398 4.08 -9.46 -8.35
N GLU A 399 4.59 -10.62 -7.92
CA GLU A 399 4.80 -10.90 -6.50
C GLU A 399 5.80 -9.93 -5.87
N ARG A 400 6.89 -9.62 -6.59
CA ARG A 400 7.95 -8.73 -6.09
C ARG A 400 7.56 -7.25 -6.06
N ILE A 401 6.80 -6.79 -7.05
CA ILE A 401 6.52 -5.37 -7.25
C ILE A 401 5.15 -4.98 -6.71
N LEU A 402 4.13 -5.82 -6.90
CA LEU A 402 2.75 -5.49 -6.56
C LEU A 402 2.28 -6.12 -5.26
N GLN A 403 3.08 -7.02 -4.69
CA GLN A 403 2.88 -7.72 -3.41
C GLN A 403 1.45 -8.21 -3.12
N GLN A 404 0.41 -7.91 -3.92
CA GLN A 404 -0.98 -8.41 -3.85
C GLN A 404 -1.97 -7.67 -4.78
N THR A 405 -1.54 -6.88 -5.75
CA THR A 405 -2.50 -6.41 -6.77
C THR A 405 -2.83 -7.60 -7.66
N ASP A 406 -4.09 -8.00 -7.67
CA ASP A 406 -4.55 -9.04 -8.58
C ASP A 406 -4.29 -8.55 -10.02
N ILE A 407 -3.68 -9.41 -10.81
CA ILE A 407 -3.48 -9.17 -12.25
C ILE A 407 -4.81 -8.80 -12.91
N GLY A 408 -5.92 -9.35 -12.41
CA GLY A 408 -7.27 -8.99 -12.79
C GLY A 408 -7.59 -7.49 -12.61
N ASP A 409 -7.06 -6.87 -11.56
CA ASP A 409 -7.28 -5.43 -11.29
C ASP A 409 -6.52 -4.54 -12.27
N ILE A 410 -5.30 -4.92 -12.66
CA ILE A 410 -4.55 -4.24 -13.72
C ILE A 410 -5.29 -4.35 -15.05
N ALA A 411 -5.78 -5.56 -15.38
CA ALA A 411 -6.57 -5.77 -16.58
C ALA A 411 -7.88 -4.96 -16.56
N ALA A 412 -8.57 -4.89 -15.42
CA ALA A 412 -9.78 -4.10 -15.26
C ALA A 412 -9.51 -2.61 -15.41
N ALA A 413 -8.44 -2.10 -14.79
CA ALA A 413 -8.02 -0.71 -14.92
C ALA A 413 -7.70 -0.35 -16.39
N CYS A 414 -6.98 -1.20 -17.11
CA CYS A 414 -6.72 -1.01 -18.53
C CYS A 414 -8.01 -0.96 -19.35
N ARG A 415 -8.94 -1.92 -19.14
CA ARG A 415 -10.23 -1.93 -19.85
C ARG A 415 -11.06 -0.69 -19.58
N ALA A 416 -11.12 -0.22 -18.33
CA ALA A 416 -11.82 1.00 -17.97
C ALA A 416 -11.26 2.23 -18.70
N ARG A 417 -9.93 2.34 -18.84
CA ARG A 417 -9.27 3.41 -19.59
C ARG A 417 -9.51 3.33 -21.11
N LEU A 418 -9.63 2.12 -21.65
CA LEU A 418 -9.91 1.89 -23.06
C LEU A 418 -11.38 2.08 -23.41
N GLY A 419 -12.31 1.82 -22.47
CA GLY A 419 -13.76 1.96 -22.66
C GLY A 419 -14.29 3.38 -22.46
N GLY A 420 -13.57 4.26 -21.74
CA GLY A 420 -13.99 5.62 -21.43
C GLY A 420 -13.93 6.63 -22.59
N GLY A 421 -13.65 6.19 -23.82
CA GLY A 421 -13.51 7.06 -25.00
C GLY A 421 -14.71 7.14 -25.95
N ALA A 422 -15.91 6.76 -25.54
CA ALA A 422 -17.09 6.75 -26.41
C ALA A 422 -18.30 7.47 -25.81
N GLU A 423 -18.20 8.80 -25.66
CA GLU A 423 -19.33 9.71 -25.74
C GLU A 423 -18.77 11.12 -25.96
N ASP A 424 -18.55 11.50 -27.21
CA ASP A 424 -18.43 12.89 -27.65
C ASP A 424 -19.86 13.42 -27.86
N PRO A 425 -20.37 14.30 -26.98
CA PRO A 425 -21.73 14.88 -27.16
C PRO A 425 -21.84 15.85 -28.32
N HIS A 426 -20.78 16.06 -29.12
CA HIS A 426 -20.76 16.97 -30.26
C HIS A 426 -20.53 16.31 -31.62
N ARG A 427 -20.76 15.00 -31.76
CA ARG A 427 -20.72 14.39 -33.09
C ARG A 427 -22.00 14.75 -33.86
N PRO A 428 -21.94 15.57 -34.92
CA PRO A 428 -23.13 15.85 -35.74
C PRO A 428 -23.59 14.56 -36.42
N GLY A 429 -24.85 14.23 -36.22
CA GLY A 429 -25.48 13.06 -36.80
C GLY A 429 -25.39 13.06 -38.35
N PRO A 430 -25.44 11.88 -38.99
CA PRO A 430 -25.33 11.78 -40.44
C PRO A 430 -26.52 12.52 -41.10
N ARG A 431 -26.17 13.53 -41.90
CA ARG A 431 -27.15 14.26 -42.72
C ARG A 431 -27.80 13.28 -43.71
N GLY A 432 -29.10 13.12 -43.56
CA GLY A 432 -29.93 12.34 -44.47
C GLY A 432 -29.79 12.83 -45.92
N ARG A 433 -29.55 11.91 -46.82
CA ARG A 433 -29.62 12.17 -48.28
C ARG A 433 -31.07 12.48 -48.67
N PRO A 434 -31.33 13.52 -49.48
CA PRO A 434 -32.66 13.75 -50.04
C PRO A 434 -32.97 12.65 -51.05
N ARG A 435 -34.16 12.07 -50.94
CA ARG A 435 -34.75 11.19 -51.97
C ARG A 435 -35.11 12.08 -53.18
N GLN A 436 -34.51 11.76 -54.33
CA GLN A 436 -35.03 12.26 -55.62
C GLN A 436 -36.21 11.39 -56.04
N ASN A 437 -37.31 12.10 -56.33
CA ASN A 437 -38.37 11.61 -57.22
C ASN A 437 -37.93 11.74 -58.67
#